data_6694ab2514c7bfa0ae00b1de7e2611c1
#
_entry.id   6694ab2514c7bfa0ae00b1de7e2611c1
#
_cell.length_a   1.000
_cell.length_b   1.000
_cell.length_c   1.000
_cell.angle_alpha   90.00
_cell.angle_beta   90.00
_cell.angle_gamma   90.00
#
_symmetry.space_group_name_H-M   'P 1'
#
loop_
_entity.id
_entity.type
_entity.pdbx_description
1 polymer ?
#
loop_
_entity_poly.entity_id
_entity_poly.type
_entity_poly.pdbx_seq_one_letter_code
_entity_poly.pdbx_strand_id
1 'polypeptide(L)'
;GYMDDETGDYTGFDLELAEAVCEIYGWKLVKTPINWDAKDTELNSGAIDCIWNGFTMNGREDDYTWSDPYVDNSQVMVVSENSGINSLSDLAGKTVGVQAASAALDLLQSEEDGGQKELADTFAALQQFPDYNNAFVELQAGSIDAVAMDIGVAKYQLESRGEGYKILDEHLNSEKYAIGFKKGNT
;
A
#
# COMPACT_ATOMS: atom_id res chain seq x y z
N GLY A 1 -0.88 -6.37 8.62
CA GLY A 1 -1.87 -7.20 9.30
C GLY A 1 -3.22 -6.51 9.40
N TYR A 2 -4.25 -7.24 9.65
CA TYR A 2 -5.64 -6.78 9.77
C TYR A 2 -6.35 -7.59 10.87
N MET A 3 -7.48 -7.08 11.32
CA MET A 3 -8.33 -7.83 12.24
C MET A 3 -9.23 -8.77 11.42
N ASP A 4 -9.22 -10.04 11.82
CA ASP A 4 -10.11 -11.06 11.26
C ASP A 4 -11.49 -10.89 11.89
N ASP A 5 -12.50 -10.64 11.06
CA ASP A 5 -13.86 -10.36 11.51
C ASP A 5 -14.57 -11.59 12.11
N GLU A 6 -14.10 -12.81 11.79
CA GLU A 6 -14.68 -14.06 12.30
C GLU A 6 -14.11 -14.41 13.68
N THR A 7 -12.83 -14.23 13.87
CA THR A 7 -12.12 -14.59 15.12
C THR A 7 -11.94 -13.42 16.07
N GLY A 8 -11.95 -12.18 15.56
CA GLY A 8 -11.62 -10.98 16.30
C GLY A 8 -10.14 -10.81 16.62
N ASP A 9 -9.30 -11.70 16.08
CA ASP A 9 -7.85 -11.66 16.24
C ASP A 9 -7.17 -10.88 15.12
N TYR A 10 -6.00 -10.33 15.42
CA TYR A 10 -5.14 -9.73 14.40
C TYR A 10 -4.32 -10.80 13.70
N THR A 11 -4.36 -10.80 12.35
CA THR A 11 -3.72 -11.77 11.47
C THR A 11 -3.16 -11.10 10.22
N GLY A 12 -2.58 -11.89 9.33
CA GLY A 12 -2.02 -11.48 8.05
C GLY A 12 -0.50 -11.62 8.01
N PHE A 13 0.06 -11.43 6.82
CA PHE A 13 1.45 -11.74 6.50
C PHE A 13 2.47 -11.19 7.54
N ASP A 14 2.36 -9.92 7.91
CA ASP A 14 3.30 -9.31 8.86
C ASP A 14 3.27 -9.98 10.23
N LEU A 15 2.06 -10.33 10.70
CA LEU A 15 1.87 -10.95 12.00
C LEU A 15 2.30 -12.42 12.00
N GLU A 16 2.05 -13.15 10.92
CA GLU A 16 2.53 -14.53 10.74
C GLU A 16 4.07 -14.57 10.70
N LEU A 17 4.69 -13.60 10.01
CA LEU A 17 6.14 -13.45 9.99
C LEU A 17 6.68 -13.10 11.39
N ALA A 18 6.01 -12.21 12.13
CA ALA A 18 6.37 -11.87 13.50
C ALA A 18 6.26 -13.08 14.45
N GLU A 19 5.21 -13.88 14.30
CA GLU A 19 5.04 -15.14 15.07
C GLU A 19 6.20 -16.11 14.81
N ALA A 20 6.54 -16.33 13.54
CA ALA A 20 7.65 -17.22 13.15
C ALA A 20 9.00 -16.73 13.73
N VAL A 21 9.27 -15.44 13.71
CA VAL A 21 10.48 -14.86 14.30
C VAL A 21 10.49 -15.03 15.82
N CYS A 22 9.36 -14.79 16.49
CA CYS A 22 9.25 -14.97 17.93
C CYS A 22 9.45 -16.43 18.34
N GLU A 23 8.95 -17.38 17.56
CA GLU A 23 9.20 -18.82 17.79
C GLU A 23 10.68 -19.18 17.71
N ILE A 24 11.40 -18.67 16.69
CA ILE A 24 12.84 -18.95 16.51
C ILE A 24 13.66 -18.45 17.70
N TYR A 25 13.32 -17.28 18.23
CA TYR A 25 14.07 -16.65 19.32
C TYR A 25 13.51 -16.95 20.72
N GLY A 26 12.42 -17.67 20.83
CA GLY A 26 11.76 -17.95 22.11
C GLY A 26 11.12 -16.72 22.75
N TRP A 27 10.72 -15.75 21.94
CA TRP A 27 10.08 -14.53 22.38
C TRP A 27 8.56 -14.70 22.43
N LYS A 28 7.92 -13.87 23.24
CA LYS A 28 6.46 -13.80 23.29
C LYS A 28 5.99 -12.64 22.41
N LEU A 29 5.23 -12.95 21.36
CA LEU A 29 4.58 -11.91 20.55
C LEU A 29 3.41 -11.28 21.32
N VAL A 30 3.40 -9.96 21.39
CA VAL A 30 2.27 -9.17 21.87
C VAL A 30 1.80 -8.26 20.74
N LYS A 31 0.63 -8.56 20.20
CA LYS A 31 0.00 -7.77 19.14
C LYS A 31 -0.67 -6.55 19.77
N THR A 32 -0.14 -5.36 19.56
CA THR A 32 -0.61 -4.12 20.17
C THR A 32 -1.21 -3.21 19.10
N PRO A 33 -2.54 -3.11 18.99
CA PRO A 33 -3.15 -2.13 18.11
C PRO A 33 -2.86 -0.72 18.60
N ILE A 34 -2.43 0.14 17.67
CA ILE A 34 -2.14 1.54 17.97
C ILE A 34 -2.89 2.44 16.99
N ASN A 35 -3.14 3.69 17.41
CA ASN A 35 -3.48 4.73 16.45
C ASN A 35 -2.23 5.06 15.65
N TRP A 36 -2.30 5.02 14.32
CA TRP A 36 -1.15 5.20 13.45
C TRP A 36 -0.45 6.56 13.66
N ASP A 37 -1.21 7.61 13.95
CA ASP A 37 -0.65 8.93 14.27
C ASP A 37 0.16 8.96 15.57
N ALA A 38 -0.08 8.01 16.47
CA ALA A 38 0.62 7.89 17.75
C ALA A 38 1.84 6.96 17.71
N LYS A 39 2.15 6.34 16.55
CA LYS A 39 3.20 5.31 16.42
C LYS A 39 4.54 5.71 17.01
N ASP A 40 4.96 6.96 16.79
CA ASP A 40 6.24 7.47 17.28
C ASP A 40 6.24 7.64 18.81
N THR A 41 5.14 8.11 19.34
CA THR A 41 4.96 8.25 20.80
C THR A 41 4.97 6.89 21.49
N GLU A 42 4.26 5.92 20.95
CA GLU A 42 4.19 4.56 21.48
C GLU A 42 5.56 3.87 21.42
N LEU A 43 6.27 4.01 20.31
CA LEU A 43 7.61 3.45 20.12
C LEU A 43 8.65 4.14 21.04
N ASN A 44 8.65 5.47 21.12
CA ASN A 44 9.63 6.23 21.89
C ASN A 44 9.42 6.08 23.40
N SER A 45 8.18 5.90 23.86
CA SER A 45 7.87 5.63 25.28
C SER A 45 8.21 4.21 25.71
N GLY A 46 8.39 3.29 24.77
CA GLY A 46 8.60 1.88 25.04
C GLY A 46 7.31 1.10 25.30
N ALA A 47 6.14 1.68 24.97
CA ALA A 47 4.86 0.96 25.03
C ALA A 47 4.80 -0.16 23.99
N ILE A 48 5.50 0.01 22.88
CA ILE A 48 5.77 -1.03 21.88
C ILE A 48 7.28 -1.11 21.62
N ASP A 49 7.75 -2.29 21.23
CA ASP A 49 9.17 -2.54 20.94
C ASP A 49 9.55 -2.24 19.49
N CYS A 50 8.59 -2.40 18.58
CA CYS A 50 8.76 -2.15 17.15
C CYS A 50 7.43 -1.84 16.47
N ILE A 51 7.52 -1.29 15.27
CA ILE A 51 6.42 -1.09 14.33
C ILE A 51 6.59 -2.12 13.21
N TRP A 52 5.66 -3.05 13.12
CA TRP A 52 5.72 -4.14 12.14
C TRP A 52 4.35 -4.38 11.51
N ASN A 53 3.99 -3.55 10.56
CA ASN A 53 2.75 -3.68 9.79
C ASN A 53 2.77 -2.84 8.52
N GLY A 54 3.36 -3.36 7.43
CA GLY A 54 3.42 -2.63 6.17
C GLY A 54 4.06 -1.25 6.33
N PHE A 55 5.12 -1.17 7.11
CA PHE A 55 5.74 0.10 7.45
C PHE A 55 6.78 0.49 6.40
N THR A 56 6.43 1.49 5.58
CA THR A 56 7.29 1.99 4.50
C THR A 56 8.52 2.69 5.07
N MET A 57 9.69 2.19 4.71
CA MET A 57 10.98 2.74 5.09
C MET A 57 11.35 3.99 4.28
N ASN A 58 10.96 4.03 3.01
CA ASN A 58 11.30 5.13 2.09
C ASN A 58 10.84 6.49 2.63
N GLY A 59 11.78 7.44 2.64
CA GLY A 59 11.57 8.79 3.19
C GLY A 59 11.61 8.89 4.72
N ARG A 60 11.91 7.78 5.42
CA ARG A 60 11.99 7.70 6.89
C ARG A 60 13.27 7.03 7.36
N GLU A 61 14.26 6.89 6.49
CA GLU A 61 15.50 6.15 6.74
C GLU A 61 16.22 6.66 7.98
N ASP A 62 16.18 7.97 8.21
CA ASP A 62 16.86 8.64 9.32
C ASP A 62 16.03 8.72 10.61
N ASP A 63 14.74 8.37 10.58
CA ASP A 63 13.83 8.56 11.71
C ASP A 63 13.83 7.37 12.70
N TYR A 64 14.18 6.18 12.19
CA TYR A 64 14.12 4.92 12.92
C TYR A 64 15.43 4.14 12.78
N THR A 65 15.59 3.10 13.60
CA THR A 65 16.49 1.99 13.29
C THR A 65 15.67 0.93 12.57
N TRP A 66 16.10 0.51 11.39
CA TRP A 66 15.36 -0.39 10.53
C TRP A 66 15.96 -1.79 10.46
N SER A 67 15.12 -2.79 10.30
CA SER A 67 15.55 -4.09 9.79
C SER A 67 15.93 -3.97 8.31
N ASP A 68 16.52 -5.03 7.74
CA ASP A 68 16.51 -5.19 6.30
C ASP A 68 15.05 -5.21 5.78
N PRO A 69 14.78 -4.65 4.59
CA PRO A 69 13.46 -4.73 3.99
C PRO A 69 13.06 -6.19 3.76
N TYR A 70 11.80 -6.53 4.08
CA TYR A 70 11.27 -7.88 3.90
C TYR A 70 10.20 -7.99 2.82
N VAL A 71 9.67 -6.86 2.35
CA VAL A 71 8.74 -6.77 1.21
C VAL A 71 9.11 -5.58 0.35
N ASP A 72 9.18 -5.82 -0.96
CA ASP A 72 9.14 -4.78 -1.97
C ASP A 72 7.67 -4.56 -2.35
N ASN A 73 7.17 -3.36 -2.10
CA ASN A 73 5.81 -2.93 -2.46
C ASN A 73 5.86 -1.86 -3.54
N SER A 74 4.73 -1.62 -4.20
CA SER A 74 4.58 -0.53 -5.15
C SER A 74 3.13 -0.13 -5.32
N GLN A 75 2.91 1.11 -5.72
CA GLN A 75 1.63 1.58 -6.23
C GLN A 75 1.60 1.35 -7.74
N VAL A 76 0.51 0.81 -8.24
CA VAL A 76 0.36 0.39 -9.65
C VAL A 76 -0.95 0.91 -10.25
N MET A 77 -1.04 0.83 -11.57
CA MET A 77 -2.27 1.07 -12.30
C MET A 77 -2.85 -0.24 -12.82
N VAL A 78 -4.13 -0.44 -12.55
CA VAL A 78 -4.94 -1.53 -13.10
C VAL A 78 -5.84 -0.96 -14.19
N VAL A 79 -5.86 -1.61 -15.34
CA VAL A 79 -6.68 -1.25 -16.50
C VAL A 79 -7.36 -2.48 -17.05
N SER A 80 -8.42 -2.30 -17.87
CA SER A 80 -8.98 -3.39 -18.67
C SER A 80 -7.97 -3.87 -19.71
N GLU A 81 -7.86 -5.18 -19.93
CA GLU A 81 -6.93 -5.77 -20.90
C GLU A 81 -7.11 -5.19 -22.30
N ASN A 82 -8.36 -4.93 -22.68
CA ASN A 82 -8.74 -4.43 -24.00
C ASN A 82 -8.78 -2.89 -24.10
N SER A 83 -8.30 -2.18 -23.09
CA SER A 83 -8.33 -0.71 -23.05
C SER A 83 -7.41 -0.02 -24.04
N GLY A 84 -6.36 -0.72 -24.51
CA GLY A 84 -5.29 -0.14 -25.31
C GLY A 84 -4.29 0.67 -24.49
N ILE A 85 -4.43 0.75 -23.16
CA ILE A 85 -3.52 1.41 -22.24
C ILE A 85 -2.42 0.41 -21.86
N ASN A 86 -1.15 0.75 -22.17
CA ASN A 86 -0.01 -0.13 -21.94
C ASN A 86 1.11 0.55 -21.13
N SER A 87 1.06 1.86 -20.96
CA SER A 87 2.04 2.65 -20.23
C SER A 87 1.37 3.71 -19.38
N LEU A 88 2.09 4.30 -18.42
CA LEU A 88 1.57 5.41 -17.62
C LEU A 88 1.27 6.64 -18.49
N SER A 89 2.03 6.87 -19.57
CA SER A 89 1.79 7.99 -20.49
C SER A 89 0.48 7.87 -21.26
N ASP A 90 -0.05 6.65 -21.46
CA ASP A 90 -1.34 6.43 -22.12
C ASP A 90 -2.54 6.87 -21.26
N LEU A 91 -2.28 7.19 -19.98
CA LEU A 91 -3.30 7.70 -19.06
C LEU A 91 -3.62 9.20 -19.27
N ALA A 92 -2.88 9.88 -20.12
CA ALA A 92 -3.16 11.28 -20.47
C ALA A 92 -4.57 11.40 -21.06
N GLY A 93 -5.37 12.31 -20.49
CA GLY A 93 -6.77 12.52 -20.88
C GLY A 93 -7.74 11.40 -20.45
N LYS A 94 -7.30 10.45 -19.61
CA LYS A 94 -8.10 9.37 -19.06
C LYS A 94 -8.62 9.69 -17.67
N THR A 95 -9.68 9.04 -17.25
CA THR A 95 -10.22 9.12 -15.90
C THR A 95 -9.64 7.99 -15.06
N VAL A 96 -8.94 8.36 -13.98
CA VAL A 96 -8.30 7.43 -13.05
C VAL A 96 -9.08 7.40 -11.74
N GLY A 97 -9.44 6.22 -11.28
CA GLY A 97 -10.02 5.98 -9.95
C GLY A 97 -8.95 5.69 -8.91
N VAL A 98 -9.19 6.09 -7.69
CA VAL A 98 -8.33 5.82 -6.54
C VAL A 98 -9.16 5.75 -5.26
N GLN A 99 -8.73 4.96 -4.29
CA GLN A 99 -9.38 4.96 -2.99
C GLN A 99 -9.04 6.24 -2.22
N ALA A 100 -10.04 6.83 -1.57
CA ALA A 100 -9.84 7.98 -0.69
C ALA A 100 -8.86 7.66 0.45
N ALA A 101 -8.02 8.62 0.81
CA ALA A 101 -7.01 8.50 1.87
C ALA A 101 -6.00 7.34 1.69
N SER A 102 -5.79 6.86 0.47
CA SER A 102 -4.83 5.81 0.15
C SER A 102 -3.45 6.36 -0.16
N ALA A 103 -2.42 5.50 -0.02
CA ALA A 103 -1.06 5.83 -0.44
C ALA A 103 -0.96 6.16 -1.94
N ALA A 104 -1.77 5.53 -2.79
CA ALA A 104 -1.85 5.85 -4.20
C ALA A 104 -2.36 7.28 -4.44
N LEU A 105 -3.37 7.73 -3.68
CA LEU A 105 -3.87 9.09 -3.76
C LEU A 105 -2.81 10.10 -3.33
N ASP A 106 -2.17 9.86 -2.18
CA ASP A 106 -1.12 10.74 -1.66
C ASP A 106 0.02 10.88 -2.68
N LEU A 107 0.44 9.77 -3.30
CA LEU A 107 1.46 9.75 -4.34
C LEU A 107 1.07 10.57 -5.57
N LEU A 108 -0.17 10.42 -6.04
CA LEU A 108 -0.70 11.14 -7.20
C LEU A 108 -0.94 12.63 -6.94
N GLN A 109 -0.96 13.05 -5.68
CA GLN A 109 -1.09 14.45 -5.28
C GLN A 109 0.23 15.08 -4.83
N SER A 110 1.29 14.30 -4.66
CA SER A 110 2.58 14.75 -4.17
C SER A 110 3.40 15.44 -5.26
N GLU A 111 3.88 16.64 -4.94
CA GLU A 111 4.86 17.41 -5.73
C GLU A 111 6.31 17.15 -5.25
N GLU A 112 6.50 16.37 -4.19
CA GLU A 112 7.80 16.03 -3.65
C GLU A 112 8.56 15.07 -4.57
N ASP A 113 9.86 14.92 -4.32
CA ASP A 113 10.71 13.98 -5.07
C ASP A 113 10.14 12.56 -4.98
N GLY A 114 9.92 11.93 -6.12
CA GLY A 114 9.24 10.64 -6.22
C GLY A 114 7.70 10.71 -6.26
N GLY A 115 7.09 11.88 -6.07
CA GLY A 115 5.66 12.10 -6.26
C GLY A 115 5.24 11.97 -7.73
N GLN A 116 3.95 11.78 -7.96
CA GLN A 116 3.38 11.54 -9.30
C GLN A 116 2.34 12.60 -9.69
N LYS A 117 2.40 13.79 -9.09
CA LYS A 117 1.46 14.86 -9.43
C LYS A 117 1.54 15.28 -10.88
N GLU A 118 2.74 15.36 -11.47
CA GLU A 118 2.91 15.69 -12.89
C GLU A 118 2.17 14.71 -13.80
N LEU A 119 2.23 13.39 -13.47
CA LEU A 119 1.44 12.38 -14.18
C LEU A 119 -0.06 12.61 -13.96
N ALA A 120 -0.50 12.80 -12.72
CA ALA A 120 -1.90 13.01 -12.39
C ALA A 120 -2.50 14.25 -13.06
N ASP A 121 -1.73 15.31 -13.24
CA ASP A 121 -2.15 16.52 -13.94
C ASP A 121 -2.40 16.30 -15.44
N THR A 122 -1.94 15.17 -16.01
CA THR A 122 -2.27 14.78 -17.40
C THR A 122 -3.63 14.07 -17.51
N PHE A 123 -4.20 13.59 -16.40
CA PHE A 123 -5.49 12.90 -16.40
C PHE A 123 -6.64 13.85 -16.72
N ALA A 124 -7.70 13.34 -17.33
CA ALA A 124 -8.94 14.08 -17.46
C ALA A 124 -9.60 14.31 -16.09
N ALA A 125 -9.53 13.30 -15.21
CA ALA A 125 -10.00 13.38 -13.84
C ALA A 125 -9.31 12.32 -12.96
N LEU A 126 -9.12 12.64 -11.68
CA LEU A 126 -8.76 11.73 -10.61
C LEU A 126 -9.96 11.60 -9.67
N GLN A 127 -10.66 10.48 -9.76
CA GLN A 127 -11.91 10.24 -9.03
C GLN A 127 -11.66 9.38 -7.79
N GLN A 128 -12.08 9.87 -6.64
CA GLN A 128 -11.95 9.16 -5.37
C GLN A 128 -13.16 8.28 -5.10
N PHE A 129 -12.89 7.06 -4.60
CA PHE A 129 -13.89 6.08 -4.19
C PHE A 129 -13.70 5.70 -2.72
N PRO A 130 -14.77 5.31 -2.01
CA PRO A 130 -14.66 4.88 -0.62
C PRO A 130 -13.88 3.56 -0.48
N ASP A 131 -13.95 2.70 -1.47
CA ASP A 131 -13.27 1.41 -1.53
C ASP A 131 -12.97 0.98 -2.97
N TYR A 132 -12.13 -0.05 -3.10
CA TYR A 132 -11.74 -0.56 -4.41
C TYR A 132 -12.85 -1.32 -5.13
N ASN A 133 -13.82 -1.92 -4.42
CA ASN A 133 -14.93 -2.60 -5.05
C ASN A 133 -15.77 -1.62 -5.88
N ASN A 134 -16.06 -0.45 -5.32
CA ASN A 134 -16.76 0.61 -6.04
C ASN A 134 -15.94 1.11 -7.25
N ALA A 135 -14.63 1.29 -7.10
CA ALA A 135 -13.77 1.69 -8.21
C ALA A 135 -13.78 0.65 -9.36
N PHE A 136 -13.73 -0.64 -9.03
CA PHE A 136 -13.79 -1.71 -10.05
C PHE A 136 -15.15 -1.82 -10.73
N VAL A 137 -16.25 -1.54 -10.05
CA VAL A 137 -17.58 -1.45 -10.68
C VAL A 137 -17.58 -0.38 -11.77
N GLU A 138 -17.02 0.79 -11.48
CA GLU A 138 -16.92 1.88 -12.45
C GLU A 138 -15.92 1.58 -13.59
N LEU A 139 -14.81 0.89 -13.29
CA LEU A 139 -13.87 0.41 -14.30
C LEU A 139 -14.51 -0.59 -15.24
N GLN A 140 -15.30 -1.53 -14.70
CA GLN A 140 -16.05 -2.51 -15.50
C GLN A 140 -17.13 -1.85 -16.36
N ALA A 141 -17.78 -0.83 -15.83
CA ALA A 141 -18.80 -0.07 -16.56
C ALA A 141 -18.18 0.85 -17.64
N GLY A 142 -16.86 1.07 -17.62
CA GLY A 142 -16.18 2.00 -18.53
C GLY A 142 -16.35 3.47 -18.17
N SER A 143 -16.84 3.77 -16.97
CA SER A 143 -16.95 5.14 -16.45
C SER A 143 -15.61 5.73 -16.05
N ILE A 144 -14.66 4.87 -15.70
CA ILE A 144 -13.24 5.19 -15.49
C ILE A 144 -12.37 4.26 -16.33
N ASP A 145 -11.15 4.68 -16.61
CA ASP A 145 -10.22 3.98 -17.51
C ASP A 145 -9.16 3.17 -16.76
N ALA A 146 -8.85 3.55 -15.55
CA ALA A 146 -7.82 2.91 -14.71
C ALA A 146 -8.11 3.07 -13.22
N VAL A 147 -7.52 2.21 -12.39
CA VAL A 147 -7.54 2.33 -10.92
C VAL A 147 -6.12 2.28 -10.40
N ALA A 148 -5.74 3.29 -9.61
CA ALA A 148 -4.47 3.32 -8.89
C ALA A 148 -4.61 2.62 -7.54
N MET A 149 -3.69 1.70 -7.22
CA MET A 149 -3.74 0.92 -5.99
C MET A 149 -2.42 0.27 -5.64
N ASP A 150 -2.35 -0.26 -4.43
CA ASP A 150 -1.27 -1.13 -3.96
C ASP A 150 -1.21 -2.43 -4.79
N ILE A 151 0.01 -2.88 -5.13
CA ILE A 151 0.21 -4.06 -5.97
C ILE A 151 -0.35 -5.35 -5.34
N GLY A 152 -0.27 -5.49 -4.01
CA GLY A 152 -0.81 -6.65 -3.31
C GLY A 152 -2.33 -6.70 -3.41
N VAL A 153 -2.98 -5.55 -3.23
CA VAL A 153 -4.43 -5.40 -3.40
C VAL A 153 -4.83 -5.63 -4.86
N ALA A 154 -4.06 -5.08 -5.81
CA ALA A 154 -4.30 -5.28 -7.24
C ALA A 154 -4.30 -6.77 -7.61
N LYS A 155 -3.26 -7.51 -7.20
CA LYS A 155 -3.17 -8.96 -7.46
C LYS A 155 -4.35 -9.72 -6.87
N TYR A 156 -4.72 -9.44 -5.62
CA TYR A 156 -5.88 -10.06 -4.98
C TYR A 156 -7.19 -9.77 -5.74
N GLN A 157 -7.41 -8.51 -6.15
CA GLN A 157 -8.58 -8.12 -6.89
C GLN A 157 -8.65 -8.81 -8.27
N LEU A 158 -7.51 -8.95 -8.96
CA LEU A 158 -7.47 -9.63 -10.25
C LEU A 158 -7.75 -11.13 -10.09
N GLU A 159 -7.17 -11.78 -9.08
CA GLU A 159 -7.44 -13.20 -8.79
C GLU A 159 -8.92 -13.47 -8.49
N SER A 160 -9.55 -12.59 -7.72
CA SER A 160 -10.95 -12.76 -7.31
C SER A 160 -11.96 -12.44 -8.43
N ARG A 161 -11.61 -11.53 -9.35
CA ARG A 161 -12.49 -11.08 -10.43
C ARG A 161 -12.31 -11.85 -11.74
N GLY A 162 -11.23 -12.61 -11.89
CA GLY A 162 -10.88 -13.36 -13.08
C GLY A 162 -10.26 -12.50 -14.18
N GLU A 163 -10.35 -13.01 -15.41
CA GLU A 163 -9.74 -12.40 -16.59
C GLU A 163 -10.40 -11.06 -16.98
N GLY A 164 -9.67 -10.23 -17.70
CA GLY A 164 -10.18 -8.98 -18.27
C GLY A 164 -9.50 -7.72 -17.75
N TYR A 165 -8.61 -7.84 -16.77
CA TYR A 165 -7.83 -6.74 -16.21
C TYR A 165 -6.34 -7.07 -16.21
N LYS A 166 -5.50 -6.04 -16.29
CA LYS A 166 -4.05 -6.15 -16.17
C LYS A 166 -3.48 -5.04 -15.30
N ILE A 167 -2.35 -5.34 -14.67
CA ILE A 167 -1.49 -4.36 -14.02
C ILE A 167 -0.51 -3.85 -15.08
N LEU A 168 -0.33 -2.52 -15.18
CA LEU A 168 0.69 -1.95 -16.06
C LEU A 168 2.10 -2.33 -15.55
N ASP A 169 3.01 -2.61 -16.48
CA ASP A 169 4.39 -2.97 -16.16
C ASP A 169 5.15 -1.82 -15.50
N GLU A 170 4.83 -0.57 -15.86
CA GLU A 170 5.35 0.62 -15.20
C GLU A 170 4.62 0.84 -13.88
N HIS A 171 5.37 0.87 -12.77
CA HIS A 171 4.82 1.18 -11.46
C HIS A 171 4.88 2.67 -11.18
N LEU A 172 3.94 3.17 -10.36
CA LEU A 172 3.92 4.56 -9.93
C LEU A 172 5.08 4.89 -8.99
N ASN A 173 5.45 3.95 -8.14
CA ASN A 173 6.61 4.02 -7.25
C ASN A 173 7.11 2.62 -6.89
N SER A 174 8.17 2.58 -6.09
CA SER A 174 8.63 1.36 -5.40
C SER A 174 8.81 1.69 -3.92
N GLU A 175 8.21 0.90 -3.06
CA GLU A 175 8.26 1.03 -1.62
C GLU A 175 8.91 -0.20 -1.00
N LYS A 176 9.59 -0.01 0.12
CA LYS A 176 10.19 -1.09 0.90
C LYS A 176 9.56 -1.12 2.29
N TYR A 177 8.96 -2.25 2.63
CA TYR A 177 8.50 -2.49 3.99
C TYR A 177 9.61 -3.07 4.84
N ALA A 178 9.82 -2.48 6.00
CA ALA A 178 10.77 -2.94 6.99
C ALA A 178 10.19 -2.80 8.39
N ILE A 179 10.85 -3.42 9.37
CA ILE A 179 10.47 -3.28 10.77
C ILE A 179 11.14 -2.02 11.30
N GLY A 180 10.35 -1.10 11.85
CA GLY A 180 10.86 0.11 12.47
C GLY A 180 11.05 -0.05 13.97
N PHE A 181 12.26 0.22 14.45
CA PHE A 181 12.63 0.26 15.86
C PHE A 181 12.91 1.69 16.27
N LYS A 182 12.87 1.95 17.58
CA LYS A 182 13.33 3.23 18.11
C LYS A 182 14.74 3.55 17.62
N LYS A 183 14.96 4.78 17.18
CA LYS A 183 16.26 5.22 16.66
C LYS A 183 17.39 4.96 17.66
N GLY A 184 18.45 4.32 17.19
CA GLY A 184 19.60 3.94 18.01
C GLY A 184 19.45 2.62 18.76
N ASN A 185 18.36 1.89 18.57
CA ASN A 185 18.20 0.53 19.09
C ASN A 185 18.84 -0.45 18.11
N THR A 186 20.05 -0.93 18.41
CA THR A 186 20.87 -1.85 17.58
C THR A 186 21.07 -3.17 18.32
#